data_ad45464b4969a8e3aae05fde1e8f92ea
#
_entry.id   ad45464b4969a8e3aae05fde1e8f92ea
#
_cell.length_a   1.000
_cell.length_b   1.000
_cell.length_c   1.000
_cell.angle_alpha   90.00
_cell.angle_beta   90.00
_cell.angle_gamma   90.00
#
_symmetry.space_group_name_H-M   'P 1'
#
loop_
_entity.id
_entity.type
_entity.pdbx_description
1 polymer ?
#
loop_
_entity_poly.entity_id
_entity_poly.type
_entity_poly.pdbx_seq_one_letter_code
_entity_poly.pdbx_strand_id
1 'polypeptide(L)'
;GTLTNDLLDFFGLDKSIPSSSAFIQQRAKITPVAFEKLFEHFTHSVCSEKLYKGYRLLAVDGSELETAANPDDPESFVSRKDGKKSYNLLHINATYDLLQHLYLDAILQKFRNTDECGALTTMVDRSDIPKALVLADRNYESYNNLAHIQQKNWAFLFRIKDGKTGIGAGLALPDSDEFDVPIHLKITNRMTNDVKK
;
A
#
# COMPACT_ATOMS: atom_id res chain seq x y z
N GLY A 1 6.67 -15.58 -23.93
CA GLY A 1 6.13 -16.93 -23.93
C GLY A 1 4.63 -16.90 -24.19
N THR A 2 4.07 -18.02 -24.59
CA THR A 2 2.61 -18.19 -24.69
C THR A 2 2.14 -19.01 -23.50
N LEU A 3 0.90 -18.81 -23.04
CA LEU A 3 0.32 -19.61 -21.97
C LEU A 3 0.45 -21.12 -22.20
N THR A 4 0.39 -21.56 -23.45
CA THR A 4 0.60 -22.97 -23.83
C THR A 4 2.01 -23.45 -23.44
N ASN A 5 3.03 -22.65 -23.74
CA ASN A 5 4.41 -23.00 -23.37
C ASN A 5 4.59 -23.02 -21.85
N ASP A 6 4.02 -22.03 -21.16
CA ASP A 6 4.09 -21.95 -19.69
C ASP A 6 3.40 -23.17 -19.04
N LEU A 7 2.27 -23.63 -19.59
CA LEU A 7 1.60 -24.86 -19.12
C LEU A 7 2.44 -26.12 -19.42
N LEU A 8 3.08 -26.21 -20.59
CA LEU A 8 3.99 -27.31 -20.95
C LEU A 8 5.21 -27.34 -20.01
N ASP A 9 5.79 -26.20 -19.72
CA ASP A 9 6.94 -26.08 -18.82
C ASP A 9 6.58 -26.50 -17.38
N PHE A 10 5.37 -26.14 -16.92
CA PHE A 10 4.92 -26.46 -15.56
C PHE A 10 4.50 -27.93 -15.38
N PHE A 11 3.71 -28.48 -16.32
CA PHE A 11 3.16 -29.83 -16.21
C PHE A 11 4.01 -30.90 -16.93
N GLY A 12 5.03 -30.50 -17.67
CA GLY A 12 5.79 -31.39 -18.55
C GLY A 12 4.98 -31.77 -19.81
N LEU A 13 5.51 -32.72 -20.58
CA LEU A 13 4.88 -33.19 -21.82
C LEU A 13 3.84 -34.30 -21.56
N ASP A 14 2.99 -34.18 -20.55
CA ASP A 14 1.93 -35.15 -20.26
C ASP A 14 0.70 -34.90 -21.14
N LYS A 15 0.02 -35.97 -21.53
CA LYS A 15 -1.21 -35.92 -22.32
C LYS A 15 -2.41 -35.33 -21.58
N SER A 16 -2.30 -35.16 -20.25
CA SER A 16 -3.36 -34.62 -19.38
C SER A 16 -3.30 -33.09 -19.23
N ILE A 17 -2.41 -32.39 -19.96
CA ILE A 17 -2.28 -30.95 -19.86
C ILE A 17 -3.56 -30.25 -20.33
N PRO A 18 -4.14 -29.34 -19.53
CA PRO A 18 -5.30 -28.58 -19.94
C PRO A 18 -4.97 -27.67 -21.14
N SER A 19 -5.90 -27.53 -22.06
CA SER A 19 -5.76 -26.52 -23.10
C SER A 19 -5.70 -25.10 -22.49
N SER A 20 -5.06 -24.16 -23.16
CA SER A 20 -5.01 -22.75 -22.72
C SER A 20 -6.41 -22.16 -22.48
N SER A 21 -7.39 -22.53 -23.34
CA SER A 21 -8.78 -22.11 -23.18
C SER A 21 -9.43 -22.70 -21.91
N ALA A 22 -9.23 -23.99 -21.67
CA ALA A 22 -9.75 -24.64 -20.46
C ALA A 22 -9.12 -24.02 -19.19
N PHE A 23 -7.81 -23.76 -19.20
CA PHE A 23 -7.12 -23.11 -18.08
C PHE A 23 -7.69 -21.71 -17.79
N ILE A 24 -7.87 -20.86 -18.83
CA ILE A 24 -8.44 -19.52 -18.70
C ILE A 24 -9.86 -19.57 -18.11
N GLN A 25 -10.71 -20.51 -18.60
CA GLN A 25 -12.07 -20.66 -18.07
C GLN A 25 -12.07 -21.10 -16.60
N GLN A 26 -11.18 -22.02 -16.21
CA GLN A 26 -11.09 -22.48 -14.82
C GLN A 26 -10.52 -21.40 -13.88
N ARG A 27 -9.63 -20.52 -14.39
CA ARG A 27 -9.09 -19.40 -13.63
C ARG A 27 -10.18 -18.48 -13.08
N ALA A 28 -11.27 -18.29 -13.81
CA ALA A 28 -12.40 -17.48 -13.35
C ALA A 28 -13.10 -18.03 -12.09
N LYS A 29 -12.83 -19.27 -11.71
CA LYS A 29 -13.35 -19.90 -10.48
C LYS A 29 -12.49 -19.59 -9.25
N ILE A 30 -11.27 -19.06 -9.44
CA ILE A 30 -10.41 -18.67 -8.33
C ILE A 30 -10.94 -17.35 -7.78
N THR A 31 -11.33 -17.35 -6.52
CA THR A 31 -11.80 -16.13 -5.85
C THR A 31 -10.63 -15.20 -5.50
N PRO A 32 -10.82 -13.88 -5.45
CA PRO A 32 -9.78 -12.93 -5.02
C PRO A 32 -9.14 -13.29 -3.68
N VAL A 33 -9.93 -13.79 -2.73
CA VAL A 33 -9.46 -14.24 -1.41
C VAL A 33 -8.36 -15.30 -1.48
N ALA A 34 -8.35 -16.14 -2.53
CA ALA A 34 -7.29 -17.13 -2.71
C ALA A 34 -5.91 -16.47 -2.91
N PHE A 35 -5.87 -15.33 -3.61
CA PHE A 35 -4.63 -14.58 -3.82
C PHE A 35 -4.19 -13.85 -2.54
N GLU A 36 -5.14 -13.31 -1.77
CA GLU A 36 -4.86 -12.72 -0.45
C GLU A 36 -4.23 -13.76 0.47
N LYS A 37 -4.84 -14.95 0.57
CA LYS A 37 -4.31 -16.05 1.38
C LYS A 37 -2.96 -16.57 0.90
N LEU A 38 -2.74 -16.61 -0.41
CA LEU A 38 -1.44 -16.98 -0.97
C LEU A 38 -0.37 -15.94 -0.60
N PHE A 39 -0.69 -14.65 -0.69
CA PHE A 39 0.20 -13.56 -0.30
C PHE A 39 0.53 -13.62 1.20
N GLU A 40 -0.47 -13.75 2.07
CA GLU A 40 -0.28 -13.90 3.51
C GLU A 40 0.61 -15.12 3.83
N HIS A 41 0.30 -16.28 3.25
CA HIS A 41 1.06 -17.50 3.49
C HIS A 41 2.52 -17.37 3.03
N PHE A 42 2.73 -16.80 1.85
CA PHE A 42 4.07 -16.55 1.31
C PHE A 42 4.86 -15.61 2.23
N THR A 43 4.30 -14.46 2.58
CA THR A 43 4.98 -13.48 3.42
C THR A 43 5.35 -14.04 4.79
N HIS A 44 4.44 -14.79 5.44
CA HIS A 44 4.73 -15.45 6.71
C HIS A 44 5.83 -16.52 6.58
N SER A 45 5.85 -17.28 5.49
CA SER A 45 6.82 -18.39 5.32
C SER A 45 8.25 -17.92 5.05
N VAL A 46 8.43 -16.72 4.44
CA VAL A 46 9.75 -16.18 4.08
C VAL A 46 10.20 -15.04 5.00
N CYS A 47 9.32 -14.56 5.87
CA CYS A 47 9.60 -13.47 6.78
C CYS A 47 10.68 -13.88 7.79
N SER A 48 11.73 -13.08 7.92
CA SER A 48 12.81 -13.27 8.90
C SER A 48 12.74 -12.22 10.01
N GLU A 49 13.51 -12.40 11.08
CA GLU A 49 13.56 -11.47 12.22
C GLU A 49 14.65 -10.38 12.07
N LYS A 50 14.90 -9.91 10.84
CA LYS A 50 15.83 -8.80 10.65
C LYS A 50 15.21 -7.51 11.18
N LEU A 51 15.85 -6.89 12.17
CA LEU A 51 15.38 -5.66 12.81
C LEU A 51 16.48 -4.60 12.83
N TYR A 52 16.09 -3.33 12.74
CA TYR A 52 16.95 -2.18 12.98
C TYR A 52 16.69 -1.63 14.38
N LYS A 53 17.66 -1.76 15.29
CA LYS A 53 17.53 -1.33 16.69
C LYS A 53 16.22 -1.83 17.37
N GLY A 54 15.82 -3.06 17.03
CA GLY A 54 14.61 -3.68 17.57
C GLY A 54 13.31 -3.26 16.87
N TYR A 55 13.35 -2.51 15.78
CA TYR A 55 12.20 -2.13 14.96
C TYR A 55 12.21 -2.84 13.61
N ARG A 56 11.07 -3.27 13.13
CA ARG A 56 10.87 -3.59 11.71
C ARG A 56 10.76 -2.29 10.93
N LEU A 57 11.57 -2.12 9.88
CA LEU A 57 11.55 -0.91 9.05
C LEU A 57 10.54 -1.08 7.92
N LEU A 58 9.46 -0.32 7.98
CA LEU A 58 8.37 -0.37 7.02
C LEU A 58 8.32 0.90 6.19
N ALA A 59 8.54 0.81 4.90
CA ALA A 59 8.23 1.88 3.97
C ALA A 59 6.79 1.71 3.47
N VAL A 60 6.06 2.83 3.36
CA VAL A 60 4.71 2.87 2.81
C VAL A 60 4.69 3.82 1.63
N ASP A 61 4.15 3.35 0.51
CA ASP A 61 4.01 4.16 -0.69
C ASP A 61 2.80 3.71 -1.51
N GLY A 62 2.28 4.65 -2.32
CA GLY A 62 1.21 4.44 -3.26
C GLY A 62 1.72 4.35 -4.69
N SER A 63 1.09 3.52 -5.51
CA SER A 63 1.41 3.39 -6.92
C SER A 63 0.15 3.16 -7.75
N GLU A 64 0.18 3.62 -8.99
CA GLU A 64 -0.90 3.41 -9.94
C GLU A 64 -0.68 2.14 -10.76
N LEU A 65 -1.76 1.38 -10.99
CA LEU A 65 -1.77 0.16 -11.78
C LEU A 65 -2.79 0.28 -12.91
N GLU A 66 -2.29 0.42 -14.15
CA GLU A 66 -3.14 0.37 -15.34
C GLU A 66 -3.55 -1.07 -15.64
N THR A 67 -4.84 -1.29 -15.89
CA THR A 67 -5.39 -2.59 -16.26
C THR A 67 -6.19 -2.48 -17.58
N ALA A 68 -6.55 -3.63 -18.15
CA ALA A 68 -7.35 -3.66 -19.36
C ALA A 68 -8.66 -2.89 -19.22
N ALA A 69 -9.07 -2.19 -20.27
CA ALA A 69 -10.28 -1.38 -20.26
C ALA A 69 -11.53 -2.21 -19.97
N ASN A 70 -12.26 -1.83 -18.93
CA ASN A 70 -13.57 -2.34 -18.55
C ASN A 70 -14.52 -1.15 -18.26
N PRO A 71 -15.33 -0.73 -19.24
CA PRO A 71 -16.27 0.37 -19.06
C PRO A 71 -17.37 0.12 -18.02
N ASP A 72 -17.63 -1.15 -17.68
CA ASP A 72 -18.63 -1.55 -16.69
C ASP A 72 -18.18 -1.26 -15.26
N ASP A 73 -16.91 -0.86 -15.06
CA ASP A 73 -16.37 -0.39 -13.79
C ASP A 73 -16.05 1.12 -13.86
N PRO A 74 -17.05 2.01 -13.73
CA PRO A 74 -16.87 3.46 -13.90
C PRO A 74 -15.98 4.09 -12.82
N GLU A 75 -15.81 3.47 -11.67
CA GLU A 75 -15.00 4.00 -10.58
C GLU A 75 -13.48 3.90 -10.86
N SER A 76 -13.07 2.98 -11.72
CA SER A 76 -11.69 2.86 -12.15
C SER A 76 -11.48 3.22 -13.63
N PHE A 77 -12.55 3.32 -14.44
CA PHE A 77 -12.45 3.55 -15.87
C PHE A 77 -11.96 4.96 -16.21
N VAL A 78 -10.91 5.03 -17.03
CA VAL A 78 -10.31 6.25 -17.57
C VAL A 78 -10.49 6.28 -19.08
N SER A 79 -11.37 7.17 -19.55
CA SER A 79 -11.57 7.40 -20.98
C SER A 79 -10.53 8.37 -21.52
N ARG A 80 -9.86 8.01 -22.62
CA ARG A 80 -8.94 8.90 -23.35
C ARG A 80 -9.59 9.45 -24.59
N LYS A 81 -9.49 10.78 -24.78
CA LYS A 81 -10.05 11.50 -25.94
C LYS A 81 -9.05 11.72 -27.08
N ASP A 82 -7.79 11.39 -26.87
CA ASP A 82 -6.65 11.65 -27.77
C ASP A 82 -6.38 10.53 -28.77
N GLY A 83 -7.36 9.66 -29.02
CA GLY A 83 -7.21 8.49 -29.91
C GLY A 83 -6.44 7.32 -29.28
N LYS A 84 -5.97 7.45 -28.05
CA LYS A 84 -5.33 6.36 -27.31
C LYS A 84 -6.38 5.44 -26.68
N LYS A 85 -5.97 4.20 -26.43
CA LYS A 85 -6.85 3.22 -25.78
C LYS A 85 -7.19 3.65 -24.36
N SER A 86 -8.46 3.56 -24.01
CA SER A 86 -8.94 3.69 -22.62
C SER A 86 -8.42 2.53 -21.77
N TYR A 87 -8.39 2.71 -20.46
CA TYR A 87 -7.90 1.73 -19.48
C TYR A 87 -8.64 1.88 -18.16
N ASN A 88 -8.48 0.93 -17.26
CA ASN A 88 -8.88 1.09 -15.88
C ASN A 88 -7.65 1.34 -15.03
N LEU A 89 -7.78 2.24 -14.05
CA LEU A 89 -6.72 2.64 -13.15
C LEU A 89 -7.09 2.24 -11.72
N LEU A 90 -6.22 1.47 -11.11
CA LEU A 90 -6.27 1.12 -9.70
C LEU A 90 -5.13 1.82 -8.97
N HIS A 91 -5.34 2.13 -7.71
CA HIS A 91 -4.31 2.62 -6.81
C HIS A 91 -3.97 1.53 -5.80
N ILE A 92 -2.70 1.20 -5.68
CA ILE A 92 -2.19 0.24 -4.71
C ILE A 92 -1.39 0.98 -3.67
N ASN A 93 -1.77 0.85 -2.40
CA ASN A 93 -0.94 1.26 -1.26
C ASN A 93 -0.32 0.01 -0.67
N ALA A 94 0.97 0.01 -0.43
CA ALA A 94 1.67 -1.17 0.06
C ALA A 94 2.63 -0.84 1.19
N THR A 95 2.79 -1.78 2.10
CA THR A 95 3.79 -1.78 3.15
C THR A 95 4.94 -2.70 2.76
N TYR A 96 6.14 -2.16 2.73
CA TYR A 96 7.37 -2.85 2.32
C TYR A 96 8.38 -2.90 3.44
N ASP A 97 8.87 -4.10 3.77
CA ASP A 97 9.97 -4.28 4.71
C ASP A 97 11.31 -4.01 4.04
N LEU A 98 11.97 -2.93 4.48
CA LEU A 98 13.23 -2.45 3.89
C LEU A 98 14.42 -3.39 4.13
N LEU A 99 14.41 -4.19 5.20
CA LEU A 99 15.52 -5.07 5.53
C LEU A 99 15.37 -6.47 4.93
N GLN A 100 14.15 -6.86 4.65
CA GLN A 100 13.85 -8.18 4.08
C GLN A 100 13.54 -8.11 2.58
N HIS A 101 13.30 -6.90 2.05
CA HIS A 101 12.90 -6.68 0.67
C HIS A 101 11.60 -7.41 0.30
N LEU A 102 10.60 -7.35 1.19
CA LEU A 102 9.31 -8.01 1.04
C LEU A 102 8.15 -7.03 1.20
N TYR A 103 7.15 -7.16 0.36
CA TYR A 103 5.85 -6.57 0.62
C TYR A 103 5.16 -7.39 1.71
N LEU A 104 4.68 -6.72 2.76
CA LEU A 104 4.02 -7.37 3.89
C LEU A 104 2.50 -7.20 3.84
N ASP A 105 2.05 -6.11 3.27
CA ASP A 105 0.64 -5.80 3.16
C ASP A 105 0.37 -4.89 1.96
N ALA A 106 -0.83 -4.96 1.41
CA ALA A 106 -1.25 -4.09 0.31
C ALA A 106 -2.77 -3.87 0.32
N ILE A 107 -3.19 -2.68 -0.07
CA ILE A 107 -4.60 -2.30 -0.27
C ILE A 107 -4.76 -1.78 -1.69
N LEU A 108 -5.68 -2.40 -2.43
CA LEU A 108 -6.09 -1.97 -3.77
C LEU A 108 -7.34 -1.11 -3.65
N GLN A 109 -7.29 0.06 -4.26
CA GLN A 109 -8.40 1.00 -4.34
C GLN A 109 -8.70 1.35 -5.79
N LYS A 110 -9.94 1.67 -6.09
CA LYS A 110 -10.31 2.20 -7.39
C LYS A 110 -9.88 3.67 -7.47
N PHE A 111 -9.42 4.10 -8.61
CA PHE A 111 -8.81 5.42 -8.81
C PHE A 111 -9.66 6.59 -8.27
N ARG A 112 -11.00 6.55 -8.46
CA ARG A 112 -11.88 7.61 -7.98
C ARG A 112 -12.13 7.61 -6.48
N ASN A 113 -11.77 6.55 -5.80
CA ASN A 113 -11.96 6.32 -4.36
C ASN A 113 -10.62 6.15 -3.63
N THR A 114 -9.56 6.75 -4.16
CA THR A 114 -8.23 6.71 -3.56
C THR A 114 -8.20 7.44 -2.21
N ASP A 115 -7.77 6.75 -1.17
CA ASP A 115 -7.55 7.27 0.18
C ASP A 115 -6.28 6.64 0.76
N GLU A 116 -5.14 7.27 0.50
CA GLU A 116 -3.83 6.79 0.96
C GLU A 116 -3.71 6.77 2.49
N CYS A 117 -4.25 7.81 3.14
CA CYS A 117 -4.23 7.89 4.60
C CYS A 117 -5.08 6.79 5.25
N GLY A 118 -6.28 6.55 4.74
CA GLY A 118 -7.13 5.45 5.21
C GLY A 118 -6.55 4.07 4.92
N ALA A 119 -5.83 3.91 3.80
CA ALA A 119 -5.11 2.69 3.50
C ALA A 119 -4.00 2.43 4.53
N LEU A 120 -3.19 3.44 4.86
CA LEU A 120 -2.15 3.32 5.88
C LEU A 120 -2.73 2.94 7.25
N THR A 121 -3.75 3.63 7.73
CA THR A 121 -4.37 3.29 9.03
C THR A 121 -4.92 1.88 9.04
N THR A 122 -5.54 1.43 7.96
CA THR A 122 -6.05 0.06 7.84
C THR A 122 -4.93 -0.98 7.90
N MET A 123 -3.81 -0.77 7.19
CA MET A 123 -2.65 -1.67 7.22
C MET A 123 -1.98 -1.68 8.60
N VAL A 124 -1.88 -0.52 9.26
CA VAL A 124 -1.35 -0.42 10.63
C VAL A 124 -2.23 -1.19 11.60
N ASP A 125 -3.54 -0.97 11.58
CA ASP A 125 -4.46 -1.55 12.56
C ASP A 125 -4.54 -3.08 12.48
N ARG A 126 -4.55 -3.63 11.25
CA ARG A 126 -4.64 -5.09 11.04
C ARG A 126 -3.31 -5.83 11.14
N SER A 127 -2.19 -5.10 11.23
CA SER A 127 -0.87 -5.71 11.32
C SER A 127 -0.65 -6.39 12.68
N ASP A 128 -0.04 -7.56 12.70
CA ASP A 128 0.39 -8.31 13.89
C ASP A 128 1.85 -8.03 14.30
N ILE A 129 2.53 -7.13 13.57
CA ILE A 129 3.92 -6.73 13.86
C ILE A 129 3.98 -6.04 15.23
N PRO A 130 4.79 -6.54 16.17
CA PRO A 130 4.78 -6.00 17.54
C PRO A 130 5.44 -4.63 17.65
N LYS A 131 6.43 -4.33 16.81
CA LYS A 131 7.18 -3.07 16.86
C LYS A 131 7.75 -2.70 15.49
N ALA A 132 7.38 -1.54 14.99
CA ALA A 132 7.82 -1.04 13.69
C ALA A 132 8.22 0.43 13.73
N LEU A 133 9.05 0.83 12.77
CA LEU A 133 9.29 2.21 12.38
C LEU A 133 8.73 2.40 10.97
N VAL A 134 7.68 3.19 10.84
CA VAL A 134 7.02 3.47 9.55
C VAL A 134 7.66 4.67 8.91
N LEU A 135 8.12 4.50 7.67
CA LEU A 135 8.64 5.57 6.82
C LEU A 135 7.61 5.87 5.74
N ALA A 136 7.21 7.13 5.62
CA ALA A 136 6.28 7.56 4.58
C ALA A 136 6.58 8.98 4.09
N ASP A 137 6.09 9.28 2.90
CA ASP A 137 6.21 10.60 2.32
C ASP A 137 5.18 11.59 2.91
N ARG A 138 5.23 12.84 2.43
CA ARG A 138 4.35 13.92 2.90
C ARG A 138 2.86 13.76 2.56
N ASN A 139 2.49 12.81 1.68
CA ASN A 139 1.08 12.55 1.36
C ASN A 139 0.38 11.80 2.49
N TYR A 140 1.14 11.04 3.28
CA TYR A 140 0.64 10.33 4.47
C TYR A 140 0.62 11.19 5.73
N GLU A 141 1.00 12.47 5.64
CA GLU A 141 1.02 13.41 6.76
C GLU A 141 -0.41 13.70 7.27
N SER A 142 -0.79 13.04 8.35
CA SER A 142 -2.10 13.18 8.99
C SER A 142 -2.00 12.87 10.47
N TYR A 143 -2.67 13.67 11.31
CA TYR A 143 -2.76 13.39 12.75
C TYR A 143 -3.38 12.02 13.03
N ASN A 144 -4.32 11.59 12.21
CA ASN A 144 -4.95 10.29 12.33
C ASN A 144 -3.93 9.15 12.12
N ASN A 145 -3.11 9.23 11.05
CA ASN A 145 -2.05 8.26 10.80
C ASN A 145 -1.07 8.18 11.97
N LEU A 146 -0.62 9.34 12.47
CA LEU A 146 0.30 9.38 13.61
C LEU A 146 -0.32 8.76 14.87
N ALA A 147 -1.61 9.02 15.12
CA ALA A 147 -2.32 8.47 16.27
C ALA A 147 -2.43 6.93 16.21
N HIS A 148 -2.80 6.36 15.05
CA HIS A 148 -2.89 4.92 14.85
C HIS A 148 -1.53 4.24 15.03
N ILE A 149 -0.47 4.81 14.47
CA ILE A 149 0.90 4.31 14.63
C ILE A 149 1.34 4.33 16.10
N GLN A 150 1.09 5.44 16.80
CA GLN A 150 1.41 5.56 18.23
C GLN A 150 0.58 4.61 19.10
N GLN A 151 -0.68 4.40 18.79
CA GLN A 151 -1.54 3.46 19.51
C GLN A 151 -1.01 2.02 19.44
N LYS A 152 -0.34 1.66 18.36
CA LYS A 152 0.36 0.38 18.20
C LYS A 152 1.73 0.33 18.90
N ASN A 153 2.16 1.38 19.59
CA ASN A 153 3.53 1.55 20.10
C ASN A 153 4.61 1.45 19.00
N TRP A 154 4.26 1.82 17.79
CA TRP A 154 5.19 1.96 16.70
C TRP A 154 5.77 3.37 16.66
N ALA A 155 6.92 3.52 16.01
CA ALA A 155 7.53 4.80 15.68
C ALA A 155 7.24 5.17 14.22
N PHE A 156 7.40 6.43 13.89
CA PHE A 156 7.26 6.92 12.51
C PHE A 156 8.39 7.89 12.17
N LEU A 157 8.72 7.95 10.88
CA LEU A 157 9.60 8.92 10.26
C LEU A 157 8.93 9.40 8.97
N PHE A 158 8.20 10.49 9.05
CA PHE A 158 7.45 11.04 7.93
C PHE A 158 8.13 12.30 7.40
N ARG A 159 8.22 12.38 6.08
CA ARG A 159 8.49 13.66 5.45
C ARG A 159 7.25 14.54 5.61
N ILE A 160 7.42 15.76 6.08
CA ILE A 160 6.33 16.73 6.25
C ILE A 160 6.30 17.74 5.11
N LYS A 161 5.12 18.34 4.89
CA LYS A 161 4.95 19.44 3.93
C LYS A 161 5.63 20.71 4.47
N ASP A 162 6.42 21.33 3.64
CA ASP A 162 6.94 22.66 3.89
C ASP A 162 5.87 23.71 3.55
N GLY A 163 5.82 24.79 4.34
CA GLY A 163 4.95 25.95 4.09
C GLY A 163 3.74 26.06 4.99
N LYS A 164 2.68 26.73 4.46
CA LYS A 164 1.49 27.15 5.24
C LYS A 164 0.47 26.05 5.51
N THR A 165 0.66 24.87 4.96
CA THR A 165 -0.25 23.73 5.09
C THR A 165 0.51 22.52 5.61
N GLY A 166 -0.17 21.64 6.34
CA GLY A 166 0.43 20.45 6.92
C GLY A 166 0.66 20.55 8.43
N ILE A 167 1.18 19.48 9.02
CA ILE A 167 1.42 19.37 10.48
C ILE A 167 2.50 20.37 10.93
N GLY A 168 3.47 20.67 10.09
CA GLY A 168 4.55 21.62 10.38
C GLY A 168 4.12 23.09 10.35
N ALA A 169 2.93 23.39 9.82
CA ALA A 169 2.46 24.77 9.67
C ALA A 169 2.25 25.46 11.03
N GLY A 170 2.90 26.60 11.22
CA GLY A 170 2.78 27.38 12.45
C GLY A 170 3.64 26.90 13.62
N LEU A 171 4.51 25.93 13.41
CA LEU A 171 5.53 25.56 14.39
C LEU A 171 6.67 26.59 14.39
N ALA A 172 7.10 26.97 15.58
CA ALA A 172 8.30 27.79 15.75
C ALA A 172 9.54 26.90 15.63
N LEU A 173 9.97 26.67 14.39
CA LEU A 173 11.16 25.87 14.08
C LEU A 173 12.40 26.78 14.08
N PRO A 174 13.61 26.26 14.39
CA PRO A 174 14.85 27.00 14.25
C PRO A 174 15.10 27.49 12.82
N ASP A 175 15.67 28.68 12.68
CA ASP A 175 16.13 29.21 11.41
C ASP A 175 17.55 28.68 11.10
N SER A 176 17.61 27.40 10.77
CA SER A 176 18.84 26.64 10.51
C SER A 176 18.54 25.55 9.51
N ASP A 177 19.48 25.23 8.63
CA ASP A 177 19.35 24.21 7.60
C ASP A 177 19.19 22.79 8.20
N GLU A 178 19.74 22.57 9.39
CA GLU A 178 19.67 21.30 10.11
C GLU A 178 19.33 21.54 11.58
N PHE A 179 18.35 20.83 12.08
CA PHE A 179 17.99 20.84 13.50
C PHE A 179 17.27 19.54 13.90
N ASP A 180 17.36 19.22 15.18
CA ASP A 180 16.59 18.16 15.84
C ASP A 180 16.00 18.73 17.14
N VAL A 181 14.69 18.94 17.14
CA VAL A 181 13.98 19.59 18.26
C VAL A 181 12.73 18.80 18.62
N PRO A 182 12.45 18.64 19.91
CA PRO A 182 11.19 18.05 20.35
C PRO A 182 10.03 18.99 20.02
N ILE A 183 8.97 18.43 19.41
CA ILE A 183 7.77 19.17 19.04
C ILE A 183 6.59 18.61 19.81
N HIS A 184 5.80 19.49 20.42
CA HIS A 184 4.53 19.17 21.04
C HIS A 184 3.38 19.65 20.16
N LEU A 185 2.73 18.71 19.47
CA LEU A 185 1.56 19.01 18.65
C LEU A 185 0.32 19.08 19.52
N LYS A 186 -0.38 20.20 19.47
CA LYS A 186 -1.64 20.37 20.18
C LYS A 186 -2.79 20.11 19.23
N ILE A 187 -3.53 19.05 19.46
CA ILE A 187 -4.76 18.76 18.72
C ILE A 187 -5.80 19.83 19.11
N THR A 188 -6.23 20.62 18.13
CA THR A 188 -7.26 21.66 18.33
C THR A 188 -8.65 21.08 18.05
N ASN A 189 -9.71 21.77 18.51
CA ASN A 189 -11.11 21.38 18.28
C ASN A 189 -11.56 21.40 16.80
N ARG A 190 -10.72 21.82 15.87
CA ARG A 190 -10.95 21.66 14.43
C ARG A 190 -10.64 20.21 14.03
N MET A 191 -11.54 19.33 14.38
CA MET A 191 -11.47 17.95 13.92
C MET A 191 -11.74 17.90 12.42
N THR A 192 -10.78 17.46 11.64
CA THR A 192 -11.03 16.98 10.28
C THR A 192 -11.80 15.66 10.33
N ASN A 193 -12.43 15.25 9.24
CA ASN A 193 -13.15 13.97 9.19
C ASN A 193 -12.23 12.77 9.54
N ASP A 194 -10.92 12.91 9.33
CA ASP A 194 -9.91 11.89 9.62
C ASP A 194 -9.68 11.69 11.13
N VAL A 195 -9.91 12.70 11.94
CA VAL A 195 -9.78 12.63 13.41
C VAL A 195 -11.10 12.18 14.08
N LYS A 196 -12.20 12.13 13.32
CA LYS A 196 -13.51 11.71 13.83
C LYS A 196 -13.78 10.22 13.73
N LYS A 197 -12.91 9.47 13.06
CA LYS A 197 -12.95 8.02 12.96
C LYS A 197 -12.12 7.40 14.06
#